data_a3f295e6a97dfd92b2eff81e01ef3b00
#
_entry.id   a3f295e6a97dfd92b2eff81e01ef3b00
#
_cell.length_a   1.000
_cell.length_b   1.000
_cell.length_c   1.000
_cell.angle_alpha   90.00
_cell.angle_beta   90.00
_cell.angle_gamma   90.00
#
_symmetry.space_group_name_H-M   'P 1'
#
loop_
_entity.id
_entity.type
_entity.pdbx_description
1 polymer ?
#
loop_
_entity_poly.entity_id
_entity_poly.type
_entity_poly.pdbx_seq_one_letter_code
_entity_poly.pdbx_strand_id
1 'polypeptide(L)'
;MKVLVMSIKLRASWVHSLKEKRMVVKSIIQKLKNKFNISVNEVEDQDIHQSIVIAISSICLSSSQVDSTMENIINFIELNTDAELINIEKDVIMFKFL
;
A
#
# COMPACT_ATOMS: atom_id res chain seq x y z
N MET A 1 20.35 -1.89 7.94
CA MET A 1 19.10 -1.24 7.50
C MET A 1 18.32 -2.22 6.63
N LYS A 2 17.03 -2.22 6.80
CA LYS A 2 16.13 -3.06 6.01
C LYS A 2 15.15 -2.17 5.24
N VAL A 3 14.83 -2.56 4.01
CA VAL A 3 13.80 -1.88 3.22
C VAL A 3 12.64 -2.84 3.05
N LEU A 4 11.50 -2.49 3.63
CA LEU A 4 10.25 -3.21 3.43
C LEU A 4 9.64 -2.76 2.11
N VAL A 5 9.30 -3.72 1.25
CA VAL A 5 8.54 -3.47 0.02
C VAL A 5 7.27 -4.31 0.09
N MET A 6 6.13 -3.67 -0.15
CA MET A 6 4.83 -4.34 -0.17
C MET A 6 4.11 -4.02 -1.47
N SER A 7 3.40 -5.01 -2.01
CA SER A 7 2.39 -4.82 -3.05
C SER A 7 1.04 -5.21 -2.48
N ILE A 8 0.07 -4.32 -2.56
CA ILE A 8 -1.26 -4.53 -1.99
C ILE A 8 -2.29 -4.39 -3.10
N LYS A 9 -3.08 -5.45 -3.30
CA LYS A 9 -4.17 -5.46 -4.25
C LYS A 9 -5.50 -5.31 -3.53
N LEU A 10 -6.28 -4.32 -3.97
CA LEU A 10 -7.60 -4.02 -3.44
C LEU A 10 -8.64 -4.11 -4.55
N ARG A 11 -9.87 -4.44 -4.18
CA ARG A 11 -11.00 -4.41 -5.07
C ARG A 11 -12.04 -3.40 -4.59
N ALA A 12 -12.35 -2.45 -5.46
CA ALA A 12 -13.37 -1.43 -5.22
C ALA A 12 -14.60 -1.73 -6.10
N SER A 13 -15.46 -2.62 -5.64
CA SER A 13 -16.58 -3.17 -6.44
C SER A 13 -17.62 -2.11 -6.82
N TRP A 14 -17.72 -1.01 -6.09
CA TRP A 14 -18.66 0.09 -6.36
C TRP A 14 -18.19 1.04 -7.45
N VAL A 15 -16.94 0.92 -7.90
CA VAL A 15 -16.35 1.83 -8.88
C VAL A 15 -16.77 1.43 -10.29
N HIS A 16 -17.27 2.39 -11.08
CA HIS A 16 -17.78 2.16 -12.42
C HIS A 16 -17.11 3.01 -13.51
N SER A 17 -16.12 3.83 -13.15
CA SER A 17 -15.39 4.66 -14.10
C SER A 17 -13.95 4.86 -13.66
N LEU A 18 -13.06 5.19 -14.61
CA LEU A 18 -11.68 5.53 -14.29
C LEU A 18 -11.59 6.81 -13.46
N LYS A 19 -12.47 7.77 -13.70
CA LYS A 19 -12.50 8.99 -12.90
C LYS A 19 -12.79 8.69 -11.42
N GLU A 20 -13.78 7.87 -11.15
CA GLU A 20 -14.15 7.43 -9.82
C GLU A 20 -13.00 6.64 -9.18
N LYS A 21 -12.39 5.72 -9.94
CA LYS A 21 -11.24 4.97 -9.47
C LYS A 21 -10.08 5.87 -9.05
N ARG A 22 -9.73 6.86 -9.88
CA ARG A 22 -8.63 7.78 -9.59
C ARG A 22 -8.87 8.56 -8.30
N MET A 23 -10.11 8.91 -8.00
CA MET A 23 -10.47 9.57 -6.75
C MET A 23 -10.25 8.63 -5.54
N VAL A 24 -10.66 7.37 -5.66
CA VAL A 24 -10.46 6.36 -4.61
C VAL A 24 -8.97 6.12 -4.36
N VAL A 25 -8.20 5.90 -5.41
CA VAL A 25 -6.74 5.68 -5.31
C VAL A 25 -6.05 6.86 -4.67
N LYS A 26 -6.36 8.07 -5.14
CA LYS A 26 -5.78 9.31 -4.59
C LYS A 26 -6.08 9.46 -3.11
N SER A 27 -7.30 9.15 -2.69
CA SER A 27 -7.70 9.20 -1.28
C SER A 27 -6.90 8.21 -0.44
N ILE A 28 -6.78 6.98 -0.88
CA ILE A 28 -6.02 5.94 -0.16
C ILE A 28 -4.54 6.34 -0.02
N ILE A 29 -3.92 6.75 -1.13
CA ILE A 29 -2.51 7.16 -1.14
C ILE A 29 -2.29 8.35 -0.22
N GLN A 30 -3.15 9.36 -0.28
CA GLN A 30 -3.02 10.55 0.56
C GLN A 30 -3.12 10.23 2.04
N LYS A 31 -4.08 9.38 2.42
CA LYS A 31 -4.25 8.94 3.80
C LYS A 31 -3.02 8.18 4.30
N LEU A 32 -2.47 7.29 3.48
CA LEU A 32 -1.26 6.54 3.81
C LEU A 32 -0.05 7.46 4.02
N LYS A 33 0.15 8.41 3.12
CA LYS A 33 1.24 9.38 3.22
C LYS A 33 1.13 10.26 4.46
N ASN A 34 -0.09 10.63 4.83
CA ASN A 34 -0.32 11.45 6.02
C ASN A 34 -0.07 10.68 7.32
N LYS A 35 -0.27 9.37 7.30
CA LYS A 35 -0.14 8.54 8.51
C LYS A 35 1.25 7.96 8.68
N PHE A 36 1.91 7.59 7.60
CA PHE A 36 3.17 6.86 7.61
C PHE A 36 4.27 7.57 6.84
N ASN A 37 5.50 7.40 7.29
CA ASN A 37 6.67 7.84 6.54
C ASN A 37 7.06 6.75 5.53
N ILE A 38 6.37 6.75 4.40
CA ILE A 38 6.50 5.73 3.36
C ILE A 38 6.50 6.36 1.98
N SER A 39 7.03 5.63 1.01
CA SER A 39 6.78 5.90 -0.41
C SER A 39 5.64 4.99 -0.87
N VAL A 40 4.65 5.54 -1.55
CA VAL A 40 3.50 4.77 -2.04
C VAL A 40 3.03 5.30 -3.40
N ASN A 41 2.75 4.38 -4.33
CA ASN A 41 2.24 4.68 -5.65
C ASN A 41 1.32 3.56 -6.13
N GLU A 42 0.39 3.91 -7.02
CA GLU A 42 -0.31 2.92 -7.82
C GLU A 42 0.66 2.39 -8.89
N VAL A 43 0.77 1.06 -9.03
CA VAL A 43 1.81 0.45 -9.87
C VAL A 43 1.28 -0.46 -10.97
N GLU A 44 0.08 -1.04 -10.81
CA GLU A 44 -0.53 -1.94 -11.80
C GLU A 44 -2.03 -1.68 -11.89
N ASP A 45 -2.66 -2.24 -12.92
CA ASP A 45 -4.11 -2.19 -13.14
C ASP A 45 -4.68 -0.75 -13.21
N GLN A 46 -3.86 0.20 -13.64
CA GLN A 46 -4.21 1.62 -13.63
C GLN A 46 -5.47 1.92 -14.44
N ASP A 47 -5.72 1.17 -15.51
CA ASP A 47 -6.87 1.34 -16.38
C ASP A 47 -8.00 0.34 -16.11
N ILE A 48 -7.93 -0.42 -15.03
CA ILE A 48 -8.98 -1.35 -14.59
C ILE A 48 -9.78 -0.70 -13.46
N HIS A 49 -11.09 -0.52 -13.68
CA HIS A 49 -11.94 0.29 -12.79
C HIS A 49 -11.96 -0.19 -11.36
N GLN A 50 -12.08 -1.50 -11.14
CA GLN A 50 -12.32 -2.05 -9.80
C GLN A 50 -11.07 -2.63 -9.14
N SER A 51 -9.96 -2.73 -9.87
CA SER A 51 -8.71 -3.27 -9.33
C SER A 51 -7.73 -2.15 -9.02
N ILE A 52 -7.22 -2.15 -7.79
CA ILE A 52 -6.24 -1.18 -7.31
C ILE A 52 -5.02 -1.95 -6.82
N VAL A 53 -3.86 -1.68 -7.41
CA VAL A 53 -2.60 -2.26 -6.95
C VAL A 53 -1.66 -1.13 -6.57
N ILE A 54 -1.32 -1.05 -5.30
CA ILE A 54 -0.39 -0.06 -4.78
C ILE A 54 0.88 -0.74 -4.27
N ALA A 55 2.01 -0.08 -4.47
CA ALA A 55 3.28 -0.50 -3.89
C ALA A 55 3.71 0.50 -2.83
N ILE A 56 4.28 -0.04 -1.76
CA ILE A 56 4.74 0.72 -0.60
C ILE A 56 6.18 0.33 -0.30
N SER A 57 7.02 1.30 0.03
CA SER A 57 8.35 1.03 0.57
C SER A 57 8.57 1.84 1.85
N SER A 58 9.32 1.25 2.78
CA SER A 58 9.64 1.87 4.06
C SER A 58 11.01 1.39 4.55
N ILE A 59 11.79 2.32 5.07
CA ILE A 59 13.06 1.98 5.72
C ILE A 59 12.78 1.56 7.15
N CYS A 60 13.32 0.42 7.55
CA CYS A 60 13.18 -0.14 8.89
C CYS A 60 14.56 -0.45 9.47
N LEU A 61 14.70 -0.28 10.77
CA LEU A 61 15.98 -0.50 11.46
C LEU A 61 16.12 -1.92 12.03
N SER A 62 15.01 -2.64 12.17
CA SER A 62 14.99 -3.98 12.77
C SER A 62 13.88 -4.84 12.14
N SER A 63 13.97 -6.15 12.37
CA SER A 63 12.93 -7.10 11.95
C SER A 63 11.59 -6.82 12.66
N SER A 64 11.63 -6.45 13.93
CA SER A 64 10.39 -6.13 14.65
C SER A 64 9.74 -4.87 14.11
N GLN A 65 10.50 -3.88 13.65
CA GLN A 65 9.97 -2.69 13.00
C GLN A 65 9.35 -3.02 11.63
N VAL A 66 9.96 -3.94 10.89
CA VAL A 66 9.36 -4.44 9.63
C VAL A 66 7.97 -5.02 9.90
N ASP A 67 7.87 -5.92 10.88
CA ASP A 67 6.61 -6.60 11.19
C ASP A 67 5.55 -5.61 11.68
N SER A 68 5.90 -4.70 12.57
CA SER A 68 4.95 -3.72 13.09
C SER A 68 4.51 -2.71 12.03
N THR A 69 5.42 -2.26 11.18
CA THR A 69 5.08 -1.33 10.08
C THR A 69 4.10 -1.98 9.13
N MET A 70 4.36 -3.22 8.73
CA MET A 70 3.50 -3.98 7.82
C MET A 70 2.11 -4.17 8.41
N GLU A 71 2.03 -4.62 9.67
CA GLU A 71 0.76 -4.82 10.37
C GLU A 71 -0.02 -3.52 10.50
N ASN A 72 0.65 -2.42 10.87
CA ASN A 72 0.01 -1.11 11.01
C ASN A 72 -0.53 -0.58 9.68
N ILE A 73 0.20 -0.78 8.58
CA ILE A 73 -0.26 -0.38 7.24
C ILE A 73 -1.50 -1.16 6.83
N ILE A 74 -1.48 -2.48 7.01
CA ILE A 74 -2.61 -3.35 6.65
C ILE A 74 -3.86 -2.97 7.46
N ASN A 75 -3.72 -2.82 8.77
CA ASN A 75 -4.84 -2.43 9.64
C ASN A 75 -5.38 -1.06 9.27
N PHE A 76 -4.51 -0.11 8.94
CA PHE A 76 -4.92 1.23 8.54
C PHE A 76 -5.73 1.21 7.25
N ILE A 77 -5.28 0.45 6.26
CA ILE A 77 -6.01 0.31 4.98
C ILE A 77 -7.39 -0.28 5.23
N GLU A 78 -7.49 -1.36 5.99
CA GLU A 78 -8.77 -2.00 6.28
C GLU A 78 -9.75 -1.06 7.00
N LEU A 79 -9.25 -0.18 7.86
CA LEU A 79 -10.07 0.77 8.61
C LEU A 79 -10.43 2.03 7.81
N ASN A 80 -9.69 2.37 6.76
CA ASN A 80 -9.80 3.64 6.07
C ASN A 80 -10.27 3.55 4.62
N THR A 81 -10.64 2.38 4.15
CA THR A 81 -11.25 2.19 2.84
C THR A 81 -12.28 1.07 2.88
N ASP A 82 -13.31 1.20 2.05
CA ASP A 82 -14.30 0.14 1.85
C ASP A 82 -13.86 -0.85 0.78
N ALA A 83 -12.73 -0.62 0.11
CA ALA A 83 -12.16 -1.56 -0.84
C ALA A 83 -11.74 -2.85 -0.14
N GLU A 84 -12.02 -3.97 -0.79
CA GLU A 84 -11.68 -5.29 -0.28
C GLU A 84 -10.20 -5.59 -0.50
N LEU A 85 -9.51 -6.02 0.55
CA LEU A 85 -8.13 -6.49 0.46
C LEU A 85 -8.11 -7.86 -0.21
N ILE A 86 -7.49 -7.95 -1.39
CA ILE A 86 -7.46 -9.18 -2.19
C ILE A 86 -6.15 -9.95 -2.00
N ASN A 87 -5.02 -9.25 -2.02
CA ASN A 87 -3.71 -9.89 -1.95
C ASN A 87 -2.67 -8.94 -1.39
N ILE A 88 -1.71 -9.52 -0.67
CA ILE A 88 -0.54 -8.80 -0.16
C ILE A 88 0.70 -9.61 -0.52
N GLU A 89 1.65 -8.97 -1.17
CA GLU A 89 2.98 -9.52 -1.38
C GLU A 89 3.98 -8.62 -0.67
N LYS A 90 5.04 -9.21 -0.15
CA LYS A 90 6.09 -8.46 0.54
C LYS A 90 7.46 -9.01 0.21
N ASP A 91 8.45 -8.14 0.30
CA ASP A 91 9.85 -8.49 0.32
C ASP A 91 10.59 -7.57 1.29
N VAL A 92 11.68 -8.06 1.84
CA VAL A 92 12.54 -7.28 2.73
C VAL A 92 13.95 -7.31 2.16
N ILE A 93 14.42 -6.13 1.79
CA ILE A 93 15.76 -5.96 1.24
C ILE A 93 16.67 -5.53 2.37
N MET A 94 17.75 -6.30 2.60
CA MET A 94 18.75 -5.93 3.58
C MET A 94 19.85 -5.13 2.90
N PHE A 95 20.11 -3.93 3.42
CA PHE A 95 21.19 -3.08 2.96
C PHE A 95 22.27 -2.98 4.03
N LYS A 96 23.51 -3.27 3.66
CA LYS A 96 24.66 -3.26 4.55
C LYS A 96 25.51 -2.03 4.26
N PHE A 97 25.75 -1.22 5.29
CA PHE A 97 26.73 -0.15 5.19
C PHE A 97 28.14 -0.67 5.36
N LEU A 98 29.05 -0.14 4.61
CA LEU A 98 30.47 -0.44 4.77
C LEU A 98 31.12 0.48 5.78
#